data_ad4678e712a550a051691101c5493068
#
_entry.id   ad4678e712a550a051691101c5493068
#
_cell.length_a   1.000
_cell.length_b   1.000
_cell.length_c   1.000
_cell.angle_alpha   90.00
_cell.angle_beta   90.00
_cell.angle_gamma   90.00
#
_symmetry.space_group_name_H-M   'P 1'
#
loop_
_entity.id
_entity.type
_entity.pdbx_description
1 polymer ?
#
loop_
_entity_poly.entity_id
_entity_poly.type
_entity_poly.pdbx_seq_one_letter_code
_entity_poly.pdbx_strand_id
1 'polypeptide(L)'
;TVNLDKKGCYKKPSVYRDDEALVKQCEELNTITSAVITYDFSDRSEQIDRSVLKGWLIQDEKGNYTIDRNQVSAYVNELCSKYNTVGTNRTFITYDGREKTITGGDYGWTIDAETETESLYNAILAGTTEVRTPAYTTEGKCRDTNDIGNTYVEIDITSQRMVFYKDGLLLVDTPVVTGCVSKGYSTPGGCYSLKSKTSPAVLRGPGYASPVTFWMPFNGGIGIHDASWRSQYGGAIYQTSGSHGCVNTPYTNAQTIYNNIEVGTPIVVYQ
;
A
#
# COMPACT_ATOMS: atom_id res chain seq x y z
N THR A 1 56.76 -54.55 -0.60
CA THR A 1 55.82 -53.45 -0.64
C THR A 1 56.05 -52.62 0.61
N VAL A 2 56.38 -51.35 0.43
CA VAL A 2 56.60 -50.40 1.54
C VAL A 2 55.26 -49.76 1.86
N ASN A 3 54.76 -49.92 3.10
CA ASN A 3 53.55 -49.28 3.59
C ASN A 3 53.95 -47.85 4.05
N LEU A 4 53.61 -46.83 3.25
CA LEU A 4 53.95 -45.45 3.49
C LEU A 4 53.22 -44.85 4.70
N ASP A 5 52.03 -45.34 5.05
CA ASP A 5 51.29 -44.94 6.26
C ASP A 5 52.05 -45.35 7.54
N LYS A 6 52.57 -46.56 7.57
CA LYS A 6 53.36 -47.03 8.73
C LYS A 6 54.70 -46.28 8.89
N LYS A 7 55.15 -45.62 7.84
CA LYS A 7 56.39 -44.81 7.87
C LYS A 7 56.15 -43.32 8.15
N GLY A 8 54.90 -42.93 8.39
CA GLY A 8 54.58 -41.54 8.67
C GLY A 8 54.80 -40.59 7.48
N CYS A 9 54.82 -41.15 6.24
CA CYS A 9 55.06 -40.35 5.03
C CYS A 9 53.85 -39.52 4.60
N TYR A 10 52.69 -39.72 5.19
CA TYR A 10 51.46 -38.94 4.93
C TYR A 10 51.02 -38.22 6.22
N LYS A 11 50.79 -36.95 6.09
CA LYS A 11 50.05 -36.19 7.11
C LYS A 11 48.57 -36.54 6.95
N LYS A 12 47.97 -37.18 7.96
CA LYS A 12 46.53 -37.47 7.93
C LYS A 12 45.79 -36.16 7.82
N PRO A 13 44.78 -36.02 6.93
CA PRO A 13 43.94 -34.86 6.91
C PRO A 13 43.24 -34.71 8.27
N SER A 14 43.02 -33.48 8.72
CA SER A 14 42.29 -33.19 9.94
C SER A 14 40.78 -33.33 9.73
N VAL A 15 40.31 -33.31 8.48
CA VAL A 15 38.93 -33.43 8.07
C VAL A 15 38.81 -34.49 6.97
N TYR A 16 37.85 -35.36 7.07
CA TYR A 16 37.50 -36.38 6.08
C TYR A 16 36.19 -36.05 5.39
N ARG A 17 35.98 -36.61 4.19
CA ARG A 17 34.79 -36.38 3.36
C ARG A 17 33.48 -36.87 4.05
N ASP A 18 33.58 -37.81 4.96
CA ASP A 18 32.50 -38.43 5.72
C ASP A 18 32.41 -37.88 7.14
N ASP A 19 33.00 -36.71 7.43
CA ASP A 19 32.78 -35.99 8.68
C ASP A 19 31.33 -35.53 8.77
N GLU A 20 30.60 -36.14 9.69
CA GLU A 20 29.14 -35.93 9.86
C GLU A 20 28.81 -34.45 10.14
N ALA A 21 29.63 -33.76 10.93
CA ALA A 21 29.41 -32.35 11.26
C ALA A 21 29.58 -31.47 10.01
N LEU A 22 30.63 -31.73 9.22
CA LEU A 22 30.87 -30.99 7.98
C LEU A 22 29.80 -31.24 6.92
N VAL A 23 29.36 -32.51 6.78
CA VAL A 23 28.27 -32.88 5.85
C VAL A 23 26.99 -32.14 6.23
N LYS A 24 26.63 -32.15 7.52
CA LYS A 24 25.46 -31.45 8.01
C LYS A 24 25.52 -29.95 7.75
N GLN A 25 26.64 -29.29 8.02
CA GLN A 25 26.84 -27.88 7.72
C GLN A 25 26.70 -27.57 6.22
N CYS A 26 27.23 -28.43 5.36
CA CYS A 26 27.07 -28.28 3.91
C CYS A 26 25.63 -28.41 3.46
N GLU A 27 24.86 -29.34 4.06
CA GLU A 27 23.44 -29.52 3.78
C GLU A 27 22.62 -28.31 4.21
N GLU A 28 22.85 -27.77 5.41
CA GLU A 28 22.23 -26.58 5.93
C GLU A 28 22.50 -25.36 5.01
N LEU A 29 23.78 -25.13 4.65
CA LEU A 29 24.19 -24.10 3.72
C LEU A 29 23.51 -24.23 2.35
N ASN A 30 23.46 -25.44 1.82
CA ASN A 30 22.83 -25.70 0.54
C ASN A 30 21.31 -25.45 0.62
N THR A 31 20.66 -25.83 1.70
CA THR A 31 19.23 -25.56 1.93
C THR A 31 18.96 -24.07 1.91
N ILE A 32 19.62 -23.30 2.79
CA ILE A 32 19.46 -21.86 2.89
C ILE A 32 19.73 -21.16 1.54
N THR A 33 20.85 -21.52 0.88
CA THR A 33 21.23 -20.87 -0.39
C THR A 33 20.49 -21.40 -1.62
N SER A 34 19.64 -22.42 -1.48
CA SER A 34 18.76 -22.89 -2.56
C SER A 34 17.47 -22.10 -2.68
N ALA A 35 17.14 -21.26 -1.68
CA ALA A 35 15.94 -20.44 -1.73
C ALA A 35 15.92 -19.52 -2.96
N VAL A 36 14.79 -19.48 -3.63
CA VAL A 36 14.51 -18.55 -4.75
C VAL A 36 13.16 -17.89 -4.48
N ILE A 37 13.21 -16.65 -4.06
CA ILE A 37 11.99 -15.88 -3.73
C ILE A 37 11.82 -14.78 -4.79
N THR A 38 10.71 -14.82 -5.50
CA THR A 38 10.34 -13.80 -6.47
C THR A 38 9.18 -12.99 -5.95
N TYR A 39 9.41 -11.71 -5.71
CA TYR A 39 8.36 -10.75 -5.40
C TYR A 39 7.67 -10.31 -6.69
N ASP A 40 6.35 -10.49 -6.75
CA ASP A 40 5.51 -10.02 -7.84
C ASP A 40 4.73 -8.78 -7.38
N PHE A 41 4.99 -7.65 -8.07
CA PHE A 41 4.29 -6.39 -7.88
C PHE A 41 3.27 -6.12 -9.00
N SER A 42 2.91 -7.12 -9.78
CA SER A 42 2.02 -7.08 -10.95
C SER A 42 2.62 -6.43 -12.19
N ASP A 43 3.22 -5.25 -12.06
CA ASP A 43 3.86 -4.49 -13.16
C ASP A 43 5.38 -4.73 -13.25
N ARG A 44 5.97 -5.30 -12.20
CA ARG A 44 7.41 -5.59 -12.08
C ARG A 44 7.68 -6.68 -11.05
N SER A 45 8.89 -7.23 -11.04
CA SER A 45 9.31 -8.25 -10.07
C SER A 45 10.71 -8.00 -9.56
N GLU A 46 10.98 -8.50 -8.34
CA GLU A 46 12.30 -8.54 -7.71
C GLU A 46 12.59 -9.98 -7.29
N GLN A 47 13.83 -10.42 -7.42
CA GLN A 47 14.19 -11.80 -7.08
C GLN A 47 15.37 -11.84 -6.11
N ILE A 48 15.25 -12.72 -5.13
CA ILE A 48 16.32 -13.13 -4.23
C ILE A 48 16.70 -14.56 -4.61
N ASP A 49 17.97 -14.80 -4.87
CA ASP A 49 18.52 -16.10 -5.17
C ASP A 49 19.88 -16.31 -4.48
N ARG A 50 20.56 -17.41 -4.80
CA ARG A 50 21.87 -17.76 -4.26
C ARG A 50 22.91 -16.62 -4.40
N SER A 51 22.82 -15.80 -5.45
CA SER A 51 23.79 -14.73 -5.69
C SER A 51 23.71 -13.64 -4.62
N VAL A 52 22.51 -13.39 -4.11
CA VAL A 52 22.22 -12.46 -3.00
C VAL A 52 22.48 -13.13 -1.66
N LEU A 53 21.89 -14.32 -1.44
CA LEU A 53 21.89 -15.02 -0.16
C LEU A 53 23.29 -15.37 0.36
N LYS A 54 24.25 -15.67 -0.54
CA LYS A 54 25.64 -15.91 -0.14
C LYS A 54 26.29 -14.73 0.59
N GLY A 55 25.85 -13.50 0.32
CA GLY A 55 26.33 -12.29 0.98
C GLY A 55 25.67 -12.04 2.34
N TRP A 56 24.59 -12.76 2.65
CA TRP A 56 23.85 -12.63 3.90
C TRP A 56 24.15 -13.72 4.91
N LEU A 57 25.01 -14.69 4.54
CA LEU A 57 25.41 -15.78 5.43
C LEU A 57 26.28 -15.27 6.57
N ILE A 58 25.96 -15.69 7.79
CA ILE A 58 26.76 -15.50 8.99
C ILE A 58 26.95 -16.82 9.72
N GLN A 59 27.91 -16.88 10.63
CA GLN A 59 28.03 -17.99 11.58
C GLN A 59 27.54 -17.54 12.95
N ASP A 60 26.79 -18.43 13.62
CA ASP A 60 26.44 -18.25 15.02
C ASP A 60 27.65 -18.52 15.93
N GLU A 61 27.50 -18.30 17.23
CA GLU A 61 28.55 -18.54 18.23
C GLU A 61 29.02 -20.02 18.30
N LYS A 62 28.24 -20.93 17.76
CA LYS A 62 28.53 -22.37 17.70
C LYS A 62 29.17 -22.78 16.39
N GLY A 63 29.33 -21.84 15.46
CA GLY A 63 29.87 -22.08 14.13
C GLY A 63 28.88 -22.62 13.09
N ASN A 64 27.56 -22.65 13.40
CA ASN A 64 26.54 -23.02 12.42
C ASN A 64 26.23 -21.84 11.50
N TYR A 65 25.99 -22.12 10.24
CA TYR A 65 25.61 -21.08 9.27
C TYR A 65 24.13 -20.74 9.38
N THR A 66 23.84 -19.46 9.27
CA THR A 66 22.48 -18.91 9.20
C THR A 66 22.49 -17.65 8.35
N ILE A 67 21.32 -17.03 8.17
CA ILE A 67 21.15 -15.75 7.46
C ILE A 67 21.16 -14.60 8.48
N ASP A 68 21.87 -13.52 8.16
CA ASP A 68 21.80 -12.28 8.92
C ASP A 68 20.42 -11.62 8.75
N ARG A 69 19.64 -11.64 9.82
CA ARG A 69 18.30 -11.02 9.86
C ARG A 69 18.32 -9.52 9.54
N ASN A 70 19.43 -8.83 9.84
CA ASN A 70 19.57 -7.41 9.53
C ASN A 70 19.66 -7.19 8.00
N GLN A 71 20.29 -8.10 7.26
CA GLN A 71 20.32 -8.03 5.80
C GLN A 71 18.94 -8.28 5.20
N VAL A 72 18.17 -9.23 5.75
CA VAL A 72 16.79 -9.47 5.34
C VAL A 72 15.93 -8.23 5.59
N SER A 73 16.02 -7.64 6.79
CA SER A 73 15.30 -6.41 7.12
C SER A 73 15.72 -5.23 6.24
N ALA A 74 17.01 -5.09 5.95
CA ALA A 74 17.52 -4.04 5.07
C ALA A 74 16.94 -4.18 3.65
N TYR A 75 16.88 -5.40 3.12
CA TYR A 75 16.28 -5.68 1.82
C TYR A 75 14.77 -5.36 1.80
N VAL A 76 14.02 -5.78 2.81
CA VAL A 76 12.59 -5.45 2.93
C VAL A 76 12.38 -3.93 3.00
N ASN A 77 13.22 -3.20 3.74
CA ASN A 77 13.17 -1.73 3.78
C ASN A 77 13.51 -1.10 2.42
N GLU A 78 14.38 -1.71 1.63
CA GLU A 78 14.62 -1.29 0.24
C GLU A 78 13.36 -1.49 -0.62
N LEU A 79 12.67 -2.64 -0.49
CA LEU A 79 11.38 -2.86 -1.15
C LEU A 79 10.34 -1.81 -0.71
N CYS A 80 10.26 -1.48 0.60
CA CYS A 80 9.39 -0.42 1.09
C CYS A 80 9.70 0.92 0.42
N SER A 81 10.98 1.28 0.32
CA SER A 81 11.42 2.54 -0.30
C SER A 81 11.10 2.62 -1.79
N LYS A 82 11.15 1.49 -2.50
CA LYS A 82 10.86 1.40 -3.93
C LYS A 82 9.37 1.33 -4.25
N TYR A 83 8.58 0.66 -3.39
CA TYR A 83 7.24 0.19 -3.75
C TYR A 83 6.10 0.72 -2.89
N ASN A 84 6.39 1.38 -1.76
CA ASN A 84 5.36 2.08 -1.01
C ASN A 84 4.96 3.36 -1.74
N THR A 85 3.65 3.59 -1.84
CA THR A 85 3.10 4.74 -2.57
C THR A 85 2.19 5.63 -1.72
N VAL A 86 1.83 5.21 -0.50
CA VAL A 86 1.13 6.08 0.45
C VAL A 86 1.98 7.31 0.74
N GLY A 87 1.37 8.50 0.62
CA GLY A 87 2.04 9.79 0.86
C GLY A 87 2.95 10.27 -0.27
N THR A 88 3.13 9.52 -1.34
CA THR A 88 3.90 9.97 -2.51
C THR A 88 3.09 10.91 -3.39
N ASN A 89 3.80 11.75 -4.16
CA ASN A 89 3.16 12.60 -5.16
C ASN A 89 2.68 11.74 -6.35
N ARG A 90 1.47 12.04 -6.85
CA ARG A 90 0.90 11.37 -8.01
C ARG A 90 0.58 12.37 -9.11
N THR A 91 1.03 12.10 -10.32
CA THR A 91 0.53 12.79 -11.50
C THR A 91 -0.85 12.25 -11.83
N PHE A 92 -1.82 13.14 -11.91
CA PHE A 92 -3.22 12.81 -12.16
C PHE A 92 -3.78 13.68 -13.29
N ILE A 93 -4.45 13.04 -14.24
CA ILE A 93 -5.17 13.73 -15.31
C ILE A 93 -6.63 13.87 -14.87
N THR A 94 -7.07 15.10 -14.70
CA THR A 94 -8.40 15.45 -14.22
C THR A 94 -9.49 15.15 -15.26
N TYR A 95 -10.76 15.14 -14.82
CA TYR A 95 -11.93 14.91 -15.68
C TYR A 95 -12.01 15.87 -16.88
N ASP A 96 -11.40 17.05 -16.80
CA ASP A 96 -11.36 18.06 -17.87
C ASP A 96 -10.00 18.10 -18.61
N GLY A 97 -9.13 17.11 -18.38
CA GLY A 97 -7.89 16.91 -19.11
C GLY A 97 -6.69 17.72 -18.59
N ARG A 98 -6.80 18.42 -17.46
CA ARG A 98 -5.66 19.10 -16.83
C ARG A 98 -4.77 18.09 -16.09
N GLU A 99 -3.47 18.33 -16.14
CA GLU A 99 -2.53 17.60 -15.28
C GLU A 99 -2.42 18.27 -13.91
N LYS A 100 -2.55 17.46 -12.85
CA LYS A 100 -2.38 17.87 -11.45
C LYS A 100 -1.41 16.97 -10.74
N THR A 101 -0.61 17.54 -9.85
CA THR A 101 0.17 16.77 -8.87
C THR A 101 -0.66 16.66 -7.59
N ILE A 102 -1.08 15.46 -7.27
CA ILE A 102 -1.81 15.16 -6.04
C ILE A 102 -0.80 14.80 -4.95
N THR A 103 -0.83 15.50 -3.84
CA THR A 103 0.07 15.32 -2.70
C THR A 103 -0.71 14.98 -1.44
N GLY A 104 -0.18 14.06 -0.62
CA GLY A 104 -0.81 13.66 0.65
C GLY A 104 -1.99 12.70 0.48
N GLY A 105 -2.70 12.49 1.60
CA GLY A 105 -3.69 11.44 1.73
C GLY A 105 -3.09 10.13 2.22
N ASP A 106 -3.92 9.10 2.33
CA ASP A 106 -3.57 7.80 2.88
C ASP A 106 -3.86 6.64 1.92
N TYR A 107 -4.13 6.95 0.66
CA TYR A 107 -4.33 5.95 -0.38
C TYR A 107 -3.01 5.46 -0.96
N GLY A 108 -2.94 4.17 -1.25
CA GLY A 108 -1.82 3.54 -1.93
C GLY A 108 -1.36 2.25 -1.27
N TRP A 109 -0.15 1.84 -1.59
CA TRP A 109 0.48 0.61 -1.12
C TRP A 109 1.43 0.92 0.03
N THR A 110 1.39 0.10 1.07
CA THR A 110 2.37 0.11 2.16
C THR A 110 2.69 -1.32 2.56
N ILE A 111 3.94 -1.73 2.40
CA ILE A 111 4.42 -3.04 2.83
C ILE A 111 4.49 -3.05 4.36
N ASP A 112 4.02 -4.12 4.98
CA ASP A 112 4.24 -4.43 6.39
C ASP A 112 5.66 -4.98 6.56
N ALA A 113 6.59 -4.09 6.84
CA ALA A 113 8.01 -4.43 6.90
C ALA A 113 8.35 -5.47 7.98
N GLU A 114 7.63 -5.45 9.11
CA GLU A 114 7.88 -6.40 10.20
C GLU A 114 7.41 -7.80 9.83
N THR A 115 6.16 -7.91 9.40
CA THR A 115 5.56 -9.19 8.97
C THR A 115 6.32 -9.77 7.77
N GLU A 116 6.68 -8.93 6.81
CA GLU A 116 7.40 -9.37 5.62
C GLU A 116 8.83 -9.82 5.94
N THR A 117 9.54 -9.11 6.82
CA THR A 117 10.89 -9.52 7.25
C THR A 117 10.88 -10.90 7.89
N GLU A 118 9.91 -11.16 8.78
CA GLU A 118 9.78 -12.47 9.44
C GLU A 118 9.44 -13.57 8.44
N SER A 119 8.49 -13.30 7.56
CA SER A 119 8.06 -14.26 6.54
C SER A 119 9.17 -14.59 5.54
N LEU A 120 9.89 -13.58 5.06
CA LEU A 120 11.02 -13.76 4.15
C LEU A 120 12.17 -14.53 4.82
N TYR A 121 12.52 -14.18 6.07
CA TYR A 121 13.55 -14.86 6.83
C TYR A 121 13.26 -16.35 6.96
N ASN A 122 12.04 -16.72 7.33
CA ASN A 122 11.63 -18.11 7.47
C ASN A 122 11.61 -18.87 6.14
N ALA A 123 11.17 -18.23 5.05
CA ALA A 123 11.19 -18.81 3.70
C ALA A 123 12.63 -19.11 3.22
N ILE A 124 13.57 -18.22 3.49
CA ILE A 124 14.98 -18.42 3.16
C ILE A 124 15.57 -19.59 3.96
N LEU A 125 15.34 -19.66 5.28
CA LEU A 125 15.84 -20.76 6.10
C LEU A 125 15.28 -22.11 5.66
N ALA A 126 14.05 -22.15 5.17
CA ALA A 126 13.42 -23.36 4.63
C ALA A 126 13.90 -23.76 3.22
N GLY A 127 14.71 -22.92 2.55
CA GLY A 127 15.14 -23.15 1.16
C GLY A 127 13.98 -23.07 0.16
N THR A 128 12.97 -22.26 0.42
CA THR A 128 11.73 -22.18 -0.36
C THR A 128 11.97 -21.62 -1.75
N THR A 129 11.30 -22.19 -2.75
CA THR A 129 11.18 -21.58 -4.09
C THR A 129 9.71 -21.16 -4.29
N GLU A 130 9.47 -19.86 -4.38
CA GLU A 130 8.12 -19.33 -4.51
C GLU A 130 8.06 -17.99 -5.26
N VAL A 131 6.88 -17.70 -5.82
CA VAL A 131 6.48 -16.37 -6.27
C VAL A 131 5.46 -15.85 -5.25
N ARG A 132 5.68 -14.65 -4.72
CA ARG A 132 4.85 -14.07 -3.67
C ARG A 132 4.66 -12.58 -3.84
N THR A 133 3.58 -12.04 -3.30
CA THR A 133 3.41 -10.61 -3.02
C THR A 133 3.87 -10.33 -1.58
N PRO A 134 4.41 -9.14 -1.28
CA PRO A 134 4.69 -8.77 0.11
C PRO A 134 3.43 -8.74 0.97
N ALA A 135 3.59 -8.88 2.28
CA ALA A 135 2.53 -8.52 3.22
C ALA A 135 2.30 -7.00 3.19
N TYR A 136 1.05 -6.56 3.13
CA TYR A 136 0.69 -5.15 3.09
C TYR A 136 -0.11 -4.72 4.31
N THR A 137 0.14 -3.51 4.82
CA THR A 137 -0.74 -2.82 5.79
C THR A 137 -1.84 -2.04 5.07
N THR A 138 -1.55 -1.53 3.86
CA THR A 138 -2.53 -0.89 2.98
C THR A 138 -2.30 -1.30 1.53
N GLU A 139 -3.38 -1.42 0.78
CA GLU A 139 -3.35 -1.81 -0.63
C GLU A 139 -4.02 -0.76 -1.51
N GLY A 140 -3.37 -0.41 -2.62
CA GLY A 140 -3.97 0.33 -3.72
C GLY A 140 -4.80 -0.58 -4.64
N LYS A 141 -5.56 -0.01 -5.54
CA LYS A 141 -6.42 -0.77 -6.47
C LYS A 141 -5.65 -1.34 -7.67
N CYS A 142 -4.54 -0.75 -8.02
CA CYS A 142 -3.67 -1.20 -9.11
C CYS A 142 -2.22 -0.75 -8.88
N ARG A 143 -1.32 -1.23 -9.73
CA ARG A 143 0.11 -0.90 -9.74
C ARG A 143 0.49 -0.17 -11.05
N ASP A 144 -0.39 0.68 -11.57
CA ASP A 144 -0.09 1.54 -12.71
C ASP A 144 0.62 2.85 -12.27
N THR A 145 0.75 3.80 -13.20
CA THR A 145 1.52 5.05 -13.02
C THR A 145 1.15 5.85 -11.76
N ASN A 146 -0.11 5.78 -11.30
CA ASN A 146 -0.58 6.57 -10.17
C ASN A 146 -1.37 5.77 -9.12
N ASP A 147 -1.45 4.46 -9.25
CA ASP A 147 -2.18 3.50 -8.40
C ASP A 147 -3.70 3.67 -8.37
N ILE A 148 -4.27 4.69 -9.03
CA ILE A 148 -5.69 5.06 -8.92
C ILE A 148 -6.57 4.15 -9.78
N GLY A 149 -6.08 3.76 -10.95
CA GLY A 149 -6.83 2.95 -11.90
C GLY A 149 -8.00 3.70 -12.53
N ASN A 150 -9.03 2.94 -12.89
CA ASN A 150 -10.18 3.45 -13.66
C ASN A 150 -11.50 3.50 -12.86
N THR A 151 -11.45 3.20 -11.54
CA THR A 151 -12.58 3.32 -10.61
C THR A 151 -12.19 4.23 -9.46
N TYR A 152 -12.68 5.48 -9.47
CA TYR A 152 -12.33 6.50 -8.47
C TYR A 152 -13.37 7.61 -8.39
N VAL A 153 -13.34 8.35 -7.29
CA VAL A 153 -14.04 9.63 -7.15
C VAL A 153 -13.02 10.75 -7.26
N GLU A 154 -13.36 11.78 -8.02
CA GLU A 154 -12.57 12.99 -8.20
C GLU A 154 -13.36 14.21 -7.71
N ILE A 155 -12.74 15.05 -6.88
CA ILE A 155 -13.35 16.22 -6.26
C ILE A 155 -12.48 17.43 -6.56
N ASP A 156 -12.96 18.28 -7.46
CA ASP A 156 -12.36 19.60 -7.76
C ASP A 156 -12.97 20.65 -6.83
N ILE A 157 -12.19 21.09 -5.85
CA ILE A 157 -12.62 22.10 -4.87
C ILE A 157 -12.80 23.45 -5.55
N THR A 158 -11.99 23.81 -6.54
CA THR A 158 -12.06 25.09 -7.23
C THR A 158 -13.34 25.21 -8.04
N SER A 159 -13.68 24.21 -8.80
CA SER A 159 -14.90 24.19 -9.62
C SER A 159 -16.13 23.73 -8.85
N GLN A 160 -15.97 23.24 -7.61
CA GLN A 160 -17.03 22.66 -6.79
C GLN A 160 -17.78 21.56 -7.54
N ARG A 161 -17.02 20.66 -8.16
CA ARG A 161 -17.52 19.55 -8.96
C ARG A 161 -16.96 18.23 -8.46
N MET A 162 -17.77 17.22 -8.47
CA MET A 162 -17.38 15.85 -8.17
C MET A 162 -17.81 14.94 -9.31
N VAL A 163 -16.87 14.08 -9.75
CA VAL A 163 -17.16 13.02 -10.72
C VAL A 163 -16.85 11.66 -10.10
N PHE A 164 -17.61 10.64 -10.50
CA PHE A 164 -17.36 9.26 -10.13
C PHE A 164 -17.27 8.40 -11.35
N TYR A 165 -16.10 7.79 -11.54
CA TYR A 165 -15.85 6.79 -12.56
C TYR A 165 -15.89 5.38 -11.95
N LYS A 166 -16.53 4.44 -12.65
CA LYS A 166 -16.47 3.03 -12.33
C LYS A 166 -16.10 2.27 -13.60
N ASP A 167 -15.00 1.49 -13.53
CA ASP A 167 -14.47 0.72 -14.66
C ASP A 167 -14.26 1.57 -15.93
N GLY A 168 -13.83 2.82 -15.75
CA GLY A 168 -13.61 3.79 -16.81
C GLY A 168 -14.88 4.50 -17.32
N LEU A 169 -16.06 4.16 -16.80
CA LEU A 169 -17.32 4.77 -17.20
C LEU A 169 -17.71 5.88 -16.21
N LEU A 170 -18.01 7.06 -16.70
CA LEU A 170 -18.53 8.18 -15.91
C LEU A 170 -19.97 7.86 -15.47
N LEU A 171 -20.15 7.58 -14.16
CA LEU A 171 -21.47 7.31 -13.57
C LEU A 171 -22.12 8.55 -12.96
N VAL A 172 -21.34 9.42 -12.34
CA VAL A 172 -21.84 10.65 -11.72
C VAL A 172 -20.94 11.81 -12.11
N ASP A 173 -21.59 12.92 -12.41
CA ASP A 173 -21.01 14.23 -12.62
C ASP A 173 -21.94 15.25 -11.98
N THR A 174 -21.51 15.90 -10.89
CA THR A 174 -22.40 16.69 -10.05
C THR A 174 -21.72 17.89 -9.41
N PRO A 175 -22.41 19.04 -9.31
CA PRO A 175 -21.95 20.10 -8.42
C PRO A 175 -22.05 19.64 -6.96
N VAL A 176 -21.11 20.12 -6.13
CA VAL A 176 -21.04 19.83 -4.70
C VAL A 176 -20.82 21.09 -3.89
N VAL A 177 -20.88 20.99 -2.55
CA VAL A 177 -20.38 22.03 -1.66
C VAL A 177 -19.41 21.42 -0.68
N THR A 178 -18.13 21.83 -0.79
CA THR A 178 -17.05 21.38 0.07
C THR A 178 -16.96 22.21 1.37
N GLY A 179 -15.90 22.02 2.13
CA GLY A 179 -15.66 22.68 3.40
C GLY A 179 -15.54 24.20 3.29
N CYS A 180 -16.04 24.91 4.33
CA CYS A 180 -16.13 26.37 4.38
C CYS A 180 -14.75 27.02 4.57
N VAL A 181 -14.26 27.71 3.54
CA VAL A 181 -12.94 28.37 3.55
C VAL A 181 -12.86 29.48 4.60
N SER A 182 -13.86 30.38 4.67
CA SER A 182 -13.85 31.52 5.60
C SER A 182 -13.86 31.13 7.07
N LYS A 183 -14.24 29.87 7.38
CA LYS A 183 -14.27 29.32 8.73
C LYS A 183 -13.08 28.37 9.02
N GLY A 184 -12.15 28.20 8.09
CA GLY A 184 -11.01 27.31 8.23
C GLY A 184 -11.36 25.81 8.12
N TYR A 185 -12.51 25.47 7.53
CA TYR A 185 -12.98 24.10 7.35
C TYR A 185 -12.77 23.55 5.95
N SER A 186 -11.79 24.06 5.20
CA SER A 186 -11.52 23.59 3.84
C SER A 186 -11.37 22.08 3.80
N THR A 187 -11.95 21.44 2.78
CA THR A 187 -11.72 20.01 2.51
C THR A 187 -10.25 19.81 2.14
N PRO A 188 -9.49 18.96 2.84
CA PRO A 188 -8.08 18.77 2.54
C PRO A 188 -7.87 18.09 1.19
N GLY A 189 -6.91 18.62 0.39
CA GLY A 189 -6.43 17.96 -0.83
C GLY A 189 -5.66 16.68 -0.50
N GLY A 190 -5.62 15.76 -1.46
CA GLY A 190 -4.91 14.48 -1.33
C GLY A 190 -5.61 13.35 -2.06
N CYS A 191 -4.98 12.16 -2.02
CA CYS A 191 -5.58 10.93 -2.46
C CYS A 191 -5.88 10.05 -1.25
N TYR A 192 -7.15 9.74 -1.02
CA TYR A 192 -7.64 9.02 0.15
C TYR A 192 -8.32 7.72 -0.26
N SER A 193 -8.38 6.75 0.66
CA SER A 193 -9.23 5.57 0.49
C SER A 193 -10.62 5.82 1.08
N LEU A 194 -11.68 5.35 0.41
CA LEU A 194 -12.99 5.25 1.05
C LEU A 194 -12.90 4.28 2.23
N LYS A 195 -13.23 4.74 3.45
CA LYS A 195 -13.05 3.96 4.70
C LYS A 195 -14.22 3.04 5.00
N SER A 196 -15.44 3.49 4.76
CA SER A 196 -16.66 2.72 5.03
C SER A 196 -17.85 3.28 4.26
N LYS A 197 -18.99 2.58 4.35
CA LYS A 197 -20.28 3.00 3.82
C LYS A 197 -21.33 2.73 4.88
N THR A 198 -22.13 3.75 5.21
CA THR A 198 -23.19 3.62 6.21
C THR A 198 -24.45 4.30 5.72
N SER A 199 -25.61 3.65 5.87
CA SER A 199 -26.92 4.19 5.55
C SER A 199 -27.98 3.60 6.48
N PRO A 200 -28.80 4.43 7.19
CA PRO A 200 -28.61 5.86 7.42
C PRO A 200 -27.50 6.14 8.45
N ALA A 201 -27.09 7.42 8.56
CA ALA A 201 -26.11 7.86 9.55
C ALA A 201 -26.51 9.21 10.17
N VAL A 202 -25.92 9.52 11.33
CA VAL A 202 -26.03 10.84 11.97
C VAL A 202 -24.63 11.41 12.16
N LEU A 203 -24.31 12.45 11.41
CA LEU A 203 -23.05 13.15 11.51
C LEU A 203 -23.07 14.08 12.71
N ARG A 204 -22.11 13.89 13.63
CA ARG A 204 -22.05 14.64 14.88
C ARG A 204 -20.77 15.46 14.96
N GLY A 205 -20.89 16.69 15.46
CA GLY A 205 -19.78 17.58 15.73
C GLY A 205 -20.16 18.59 16.81
N PRO A 206 -19.23 19.51 17.19
CA PRO A 206 -19.53 20.52 18.18
C PRO A 206 -20.76 21.36 17.77
N GLY A 207 -21.87 21.23 18.52
CA GLY A 207 -23.08 22.00 18.31
C GLY A 207 -24.01 21.52 17.19
N TYR A 208 -23.77 20.36 16.56
CA TYR A 208 -24.68 19.83 15.54
C TYR A 208 -24.82 18.30 15.57
N ALA A 209 -25.96 17.84 15.09
CA ALA A 209 -26.24 16.43 14.76
C ALA A 209 -27.09 16.42 13.48
N SER A 210 -26.48 16.06 12.36
CA SER A 210 -27.14 16.11 11.04
C SER A 210 -27.44 14.70 10.56
N PRO A 211 -28.71 14.30 10.42
CA PRO A 211 -29.04 13.02 9.80
C PRO A 211 -28.74 13.09 8.30
N VAL A 212 -28.17 12.01 7.78
CA VAL A 212 -27.89 11.80 6.36
C VAL A 212 -28.35 10.40 5.96
N THR A 213 -28.72 10.22 4.71
CA THR A 213 -29.09 8.90 4.21
C THR A 213 -27.86 8.08 3.85
N PHE A 214 -26.87 8.72 3.24
CA PHE A 214 -25.66 8.05 2.75
C PHE A 214 -24.43 8.71 3.36
N TRP A 215 -23.58 7.91 4.00
CA TRP A 215 -22.33 8.36 4.59
C TRP A 215 -21.16 7.55 4.06
N MET A 216 -20.19 8.22 3.47
CA MET A 216 -19.01 7.65 2.81
C MET A 216 -17.76 8.39 3.26
N PRO A 217 -17.20 8.09 4.47
CA PRO A 217 -16.02 8.75 5.00
C PRO A 217 -14.75 8.32 4.27
N PHE A 218 -13.83 9.29 4.03
CA PHE A 218 -12.54 9.04 3.40
C PHE A 218 -11.35 9.63 4.17
N ASN A 219 -11.55 10.67 5.00
CA ASN A 219 -10.48 11.31 5.77
C ASN A 219 -10.99 11.68 7.18
N GLY A 220 -10.76 10.81 8.18
CA GLY A 220 -11.24 11.02 9.55
C GLY A 220 -12.76 11.23 9.58
N GLY A 221 -13.18 12.40 10.06
CA GLY A 221 -14.60 12.81 10.09
C GLY A 221 -15.10 13.44 8.78
N ILE A 222 -14.30 13.46 7.71
CA ILE A 222 -14.64 14.04 6.41
C ILE A 222 -15.06 12.94 5.46
N GLY A 223 -16.19 13.13 4.76
CA GLY A 223 -16.73 12.17 3.80
C GLY A 223 -17.69 12.80 2.81
N ILE A 224 -18.14 11.97 1.88
CA ILE A 224 -19.20 12.30 0.91
C ILE A 224 -20.54 11.90 1.54
N HIS A 225 -21.53 12.77 1.47
CA HIS A 225 -22.88 12.50 1.98
C HIS A 225 -23.95 13.34 1.26
N ASP A 226 -25.19 12.88 1.28
CA ASP A 226 -26.33 13.68 0.85
C ASP A 226 -26.56 14.86 1.79
N ALA A 227 -27.03 15.97 1.23
CA ALA A 227 -27.31 17.19 2.00
C ALA A 227 -28.69 17.75 1.63
N SER A 228 -29.75 17.04 2.04
CA SER A 228 -31.15 17.38 1.73
C SER A 228 -31.61 18.77 2.23
N TRP A 229 -30.85 19.37 3.13
CA TRP A 229 -31.07 20.74 3.60
C TRP A 229 -30.59 21.84 2.65
N ARG A 230 -29.87 21.46 1.57
CA ARG A 230 -29.39 22.39 0.54
C ARG A 230 -30.25 22.31 -0.71
N SER A 231 -30.63 23.49 -1.20
CA SER A 231 -31.29 23.62 -2.51
C SER A 231 -30.33 24.00 -3.65
N GLN A 232 -29.09 24.41 -3.31
CA GLN A 232 -28.10 24.86 -4.27
C GLN A 232 -26.73 24.24 -3.98
N TYR A 233 -26.02 23.94 -5.05
CA TYR A 233 -24.69 23.35 -5.03
C TYR A 233 -23.77 24.06 -6.04
N GLY A 234 -22.48 23.93 -5.85
CA GLY A 234 -21.48 24.50 -6.75
C GLY A 234 -21.16 25.98 -6.49
N GLY A 235 -20.42 26.57 -7.42
CA GLY A 235 -20.05 27.98 -7.40
C GLY A 235 -19.24 28.41 -6.18
N ALA A 236 -19.48 29.61 -5.68
CA ALA A 236 -18.75 30.19 -4.55
C ALA A 236 -19.33 29.87 -3.18
N ILE A 237 -20.32 28.97 -3.06
CA ILE A 237 -21.02 28.68 -1.80
C ILE A 237 -20.02 28.22 -0.72
N TYR A 238 -19.03 27.38 -1.08
CA TYR A 238 -18.01 26.83 -0.16
C TYR A 238 -17.15 27.91 0.50
N GLN A 239 -17.05 29.10 -0.11
CA GLN A 239 -16.19 30.17 0.43
C GLN A 239 -16.73 30.69 1.79
N THR A 240 -18.04 30.84 1.93
CA THR A 240 -18.66 31.45 3.11
C THR A 240 -19.73 30.58 3.78
N SER A 241 -20.37 29.67 3.05
CA SER A 241 -21.49 28.81 3.50
C SER A 241 -21.23 27.32 3.20
N GLY A 242 -19.96 26.89 3.23
CA GLY A 242 -19.54 25.51 3.06
C GLY A 242 -19.89 24.62 4.25
N SER A 243 -19.45 23.36 4.18
CA SER A 243 -19.55 22.36 5.24
C SER A 243 -18.43 22.52 6.30
N HIS A 244 -18.35 21.59 7.24
CA HIS A 244 -17.21 21.45 8.17
C HIS A 244 -16.08 20.56 7.59
N GLY A 245 -15.96 20.49 6.27
CA GLY A 245 -14.95 19.69 5.57
C GLY A 245 -15.53 18.61 4.66
N CYS A 246 -16.73 18.12 4.94
CA CYS A 246 -17.42 17.11 4.15
C CYS A 246 -17.84 17.64 2.77
N VAL A 247 -18.09 16.71 1.85
CA VAL A 247 -18.57 16.98 0.49
C VAL A 247 -20.09 16.79 0.47
N ASN A 248 -20.81 17.90 0.55
CA ASN A 248 -22.26 17.93 0.47
C ASN A 248 -22.69 17.67 -0.98
N THR A 249 -23.43 16.61 -1.20
CA THR A 249 -23.81 16.10 -2.51
C THR A 249 -25.32 16.08 -2.67
N PRO A 250 -25.90 16.37 -3.86
CA PRO A 250 -27.31 16.17 -4.15
C PRO A 250 -27.72 14.71 -3.87
N TYR A 251 -28.92 14.53 -3.27
CA TYR A 251 -29.37 13.22 -2.80
C TYR A 251 -29.25 12.09 -3.83
N THR A 252 -29.79 12.31 -5.03
CA THR A 252 -29.78 11.28 -6.11
C THR A 252 -28.36 10.88 -6.50
N ASN A 253 -27.44 11.85 -6.55
CA ASN A 253 -26.04 11.59 -6.91
C ASN A 253 -25.30 10.87 -5.78
N ALA A 254 -25.53 11.27 -4.52
CA ALA A 254 -25.01 10.55 -3.36
C ALA A 254 -25.51 9.09 -3.31
N GLN A 255 -26.78 8.85 -3.64
CA GLN A 255 -27.36 7.51 -3.75
C GLN A 255 -26.67 6.69 -4.84
N THR A 256 -26.48 7.27 -6.02
CA THR A 256 -25.80 6.57 -7.14
C THR A 256 -24.37 6.21 -6.77
N ILE A 257 -23.62 7.13 -6.15
CA ILE A 257 -22.26 6.85 -5.68
C ILE A 257 -22.31 5.74 -4.63
N TYR A 258 -23.13 5.88 -3.60
CA TYR A 258 -23.24 4.91 -2.51
C TYR A 258 -23.52 3.49 -3.02
N ASN A 259 -24.42 3.33 -3.98
CA ASN A 259 -24.78 2.03 -4.51
C ASN A 259 -23.69 1.36 -5.36
N ASN A 260 -22.76 2.14 -5.91
CA ASN A 260 -21.76 1.65 -6.87
C ASN A 260 -20.33 1.71 -6.37
N ILE A 261 -20.00 2.50 -5.34
CA ILE A 261 -18.67 2.63 -4.78
C ILE A 261 -18.37 1.50 -3.80
N GLU A 262 -17.11 1.09 -3.70
CA GLU A 262 -16.63 0.08 -2.76
C GLU A 262 -15.65 0.68 -1.75
N VAL A 263 -15.55 0.08 -0.57
CA VAL A 263 -14.51 0.41 0.42
C VAL A 263 -13.13 0.23 -0.22
N GLY A 264 -12.20 1.14 0.04
CA GLY A 264 -10.89 1.18 -0.57
C GLY A 264 -10.85 1.91 -1.93
N THR A 265 -12.01 2.32 -2.51
CA THR A 265 -12.01 3.14 -3.74
C THR A 265 -11.25 4.46 -3.51
N PRO A 266 -10.31 4.85 -4.43
CA PRO A 266 -9.60 6.10 -4.32
C PRO A 266 -10.52 7.32 -4.43
N ILE A 267 -10.31 8.29 -3.56
CA ILE A 267 -10.96 9.61 -3.53
C ILE A 267 -9.87 10.66 -3.74
N VAL A 268 -9.83 11.25 -4.93
CA VAL A 268 -8.85 12.26 -5.34
C VAL A 268 -9.44 13.65 -5.10
N VAL A 269 -8.79 14.44 -4.26
CA VAL A 269 -9.25 15.79 -3.88
C VAL A 269 -8.16 16.81 -4.24
N TYR A 270 -8.51 17.86 -4.98
CA TYR A 270 -7.55 18.90 -5.39
C TYR A 270 -8.22 20.27 -5.57
N GLN A 271 -7.35 21.29 -5.71
CA GLN A 271 -7.69 22.68 -6.07
C GLN A 271 -7.11 23.08 -7.41
#